data_286849acdda485e911e73f6a02b579f8
#
_entry.id   286849acdda485e911e73f6a02b579f8
#
_cell.length_a   1.000
_cell.length_b   1.000
_cell.length_c   1.000
_cell.angle_alpha   90.00
_cell.angle_beta   90.00
_cell.angle_gamma   90.00
#
_symmetry.space_group_name_H-M   'P 1'
#
loop_
_entity.id
_entity.type
_entity.pdbx_description
1 polymer ?
#
loop_
_entity_poly.entity_id
_entity_poly.type
_entity_poly.pdbx_seq_one_letter_code
_entity_poly.pdbx_strand_id
1 'polypeptide(L)'
;LATGLPKSAFPDIERDPRRIYAAVRDELMLDGNSRQNLATFCQTWEEPEIHRLMDACIDKNMIDKDEYPQTAEIESRCVKMLADLWHAPAGEQAVGCSTTGSSEAAMLGGLAMKRRWEMRRRAKGQPTDKPNLVTGPVQICWHKFTRYWDIEHREIPMDKGRLLMTPAEVLSRCDENTIGVVPTLGVTFTGEYEPVKVISDALDTLQAETGLDIPIHVDGASGGFLAPFCAPEMAWDFRLPRVRSINASGHKFGLAPLGVGWVLWREEQDLPESMVFWVNYLGGNMRDIALNFSRPAGQIVCQYYNFLRLGREGYRKVHTACYRSAQYLADEIAKLGPFEIVFGGDMARGIPAVSWKLIDGTDPGFTLFDLADRLRVRGWQVPAYTLPPNCQAQAIQRILVRNGVSRDLCALLIDHMKAALRHIEAHPIQASLTSKEASGFHH
;
A
#
# COMPACT_ATOMS: atom_id res chain seq x y z
N LEU A 1 11.19 -33.80 -21.35
CA LEU A 1 11.57 -34.27 -20.03
C LEU A 1 10.72 -35.49 -19.69
N ALA A 2 11.35 -36.69 -19.59
CA ALA A 2 10.61 -37.92 -19.20
C ALA A 2 10.31 -37.94 -17.68
N THR A 3 10.88 -37.04 -16.90
CA THR A 3 10.66 -36.86 -15.47
C THR A 3 10.32 -35.42 -15.17
N GLY A 4 9.35 -35.19 -14.30
CA GLY A 4 8.96 -33.84 -13.86
C GLY A 4 10.13 -33.04 -13.25
N LEU A 5 9.93 -31.73 -13.05
CA LEU A 5 10.92 -30.90 -12.35
C LEU A 5 11.08 -31.36 -10.91
N PRO A 6 12.33 -31.33 -10.38
CA PRO A 6 12.56 -31.60 -8.96
C PRO A 6 11.79 -30.60 -8.08
N LYS A 7 11.08 -31.09 -7.06
CA LYS A 7 10.27 -30.23 -6.17
C LYS A 7 10.90 -29.99 -4.80
N SER A 8 11.76 -30.89 -4.33
CA SER A 8 12.28 -30.85 -2.96
C SER A 8 13.76 -31.15 -2.83
N ALA A 9 14.36 -31.90 -3.76
CA ALA A 9 15.78 -32.24 -3.74
C ALA A 9 16.57 -31.37 -4.71
N PHE A 10 17.77 -30.96 -4.31
CA PHE A 10 18.68 -30.26 -5.21
C PHE A 10 19.15 -31.23 -6.32
N PRO A 11 19.13 -30.83 -7.60
CA PRO A 11 19.57 -31.73 -8.67
C PRO A 11 21.08 -32.02 -8.62
N ASP A 12 21.45 -33.28 -8.83
CA ASP A 12 22.87 -33.70 -8.82
C ASP A 12 23.63 -33.32 -10.10
N ILE A 13 22.89 -33.04 -11.19
CA ILE A 13 23.48 -32.77 -12.51
C ILE A 13 22.92 -31.50 -13.12
N GLU A 14 23.76 -30.81 -13.87
CA GLU A 14 23.32 -29.68 -14.70
C GLU A 14 22.39 -30.14 -15.85
N ARG A 15 21.57 -29.22 -16.34
CA ARG A 15 20.62 -29.49 -17.43
C ARG A 15 20.69 -28.37 -18.46
N ASP A 16 20.25 -28.68 -19.68
CA ASP A 16 20.17 -27.69 -20.76
C ASP A 16 19.30 -26.48 -20.36
N PRO A 17 19.85 -25.24 -20.41
CA PRO A 17 19.16 -24.05 -19.94
C PRO A 17 17.86 -23.76 -20.69
N ARG A 18 17.78 -24.04 -22.01
CA ARG A 18 16.58 -23.78 -22.81
C ARG A 18 15.42 -24.69 -22.41
N ARG A 19 15.76 -25.97 -22.07
CA ARG A 19 14.77 -26.96 -21.61
C ARG A 19 14.25 -26.60 -20.23
N ILE A 20 15.11 -26.14 -19.33
CA ILE A 20 14.71 -25.70 -17.99
C ILE A 20 13.88 -24.44 -18.08
N TYR A 21 14.32 -23.45 -18.90
CA TYR A 21 13.53 -22.24 -19.14
C TYR A 21 12.11 -22.58 -19.62
N ALA A 22 11.97 -23.45 -20.62
CA ALA A 22 10.66 -23.86 -21.13
C ALA A 22 9.81 -24.51 -20.02
N ALA A 23 10.39 -25.43 -19.27
CA ALA A 23 9.68 -26.13 -18.20
C ALA A 23 9.22 -25.20 -17.06
N VAL A 24 10.05 -24.26 -16.63
CA VAL A 24 9.68 -23.28 -15.61
C VAL A 24 8.61 -22.33 -16.13
N ARG A 25 8.74 -21.85 -17.38
CA ARG A 25 7.71 -21.01 -18.01
C ARG A 25 6.37 -21.72 -18.13
N ASP A 26 6.36 -23.03 -18.45
CA ASP A 26 5.15 -23.81 -18.55
C ASP A 26 4.47 -23.99 -17.18
N GLU A 27 5.24 -24.14 -16.09
CA GLU A 27 4.69 -24.10 -14.72
C GLU A 27 4.02 -22.76 -14.40
N LEU A 28 4.64 -21.64 -14.78
CA LEU A 28 4.08 -20.29 -14.55
C LEU A 28 2.77 -20.04 -15.32
N MET A 29 2.46 -20.83 -16.36
CA MET A 29 1.16 -20.75 -17.04
C MET A 29 -0.03 -21.20 -16.17
N LEU A 30 0.24 -21.87 -15.05
CA LEU A 30 -0.78 -22.23 -14.06
C LEU A 30 -1.17 -21.03 -13.16
N ASP A 31 -0.40 -19.96 -13.16
CA ASP A 31 -0.74 -18.73 -12.46
C ASP A 31 -1.94 -18.04 -13.11
N GLY A 32 -2.68 -17.27 -12.31
CA GLY A 32 -3.81 -16.48 -12.80
C GLY A 32 -3.39 -15.32 -13.71
N ASN A 33 -4.35 -14.80 -14.47
CA ASN A 33 -4.15 -13.60 -15.26
C ASN A 33 -4.09 -12.36 -14.33
N SER A 34 -2.93 -11.71 -14.24
CA SER A 34 -2.70 -10.55 -13.37
C SER A 34 -3.66 -9.38 -13.64
N ARG A 35 -4.16 -9.20 -14.85
CA ARG A 35 -5.15 -8.15 -15.20
C ARG A 35 -6.53 -8.43 -14.63
N GLN A 36 -6.89 -9.70 -14.39
CA GLN A 36 -8.14 -10.11 -13.74
C GLN A 36 -8.03 -10.20 -12.21
N ASN A 37 -6.83 -9.98 -11.66
CA ASN A 37 -6.63 -9.87 -10.23
C ASN A 37 -6.98 -8.46 -9.76
N LEU A 38 -8.22 -8.25 -9.34
CA LEU A 38 -8.73 -6.98 -8.83
C LEU A 38 -8.56 -6.83 -7.30
N ALA A 39 -7.91 -7.82 -6.67
CA ALA A 39 -7.57 -7.81 -5.25
C ALA A 39 -6.28 -7.04 -4.93
N THR A 40 -5.29 -7.11 -5.83
CA THR A 40 -3.96 -6.57 -5.58
C THR A 40 -3.91 -5.05 -5.75
N PHE A 41 -3.17 -4.40 -4.84
CA PHE A 41 -2.85 -2.96 -4.94
C PHE A 41 -1.68 -2.69 -5.89
N CYS A 42 -0.83 -3.70 -6.13
CA CYS A 42 0.36 -3.55 -6.94
C CYS A 42 0.03 -3.39 -8.42
N GLN A 43 0.89 -2.66 -9.13
CA GLN A 43 0.81 -2.50 -10.58
C GLN A 43 0.97 -3.85 -11.27
N THR A 44 0.19 -4.08 -12.32
CA THR A 44 0.19 -5.33 -13.10
C THR A 44 0.22 -5.10 -14.61
N TRP A 45 0.42 -3.87 -15.03
CA TRP A 45 0.58 -3.49 -16.43
C TRP A 45 1.67 -2.44 -16.58
N GLU A 46 2.57 -2.65 -17.50
CA GLU A 46 3.72 -1.80 -17.73
C GLU A 46 3.87 -1.50 -19.24
N GLU A 47 4.40 -0.30 -19.56
CA GLU A 47 4.82 0.04 -20.92
C GLU A 47 6.00 -0.85 -21.35
N PRO A 48 6.17 -1.16 -22.66
CA PRO A 48 7.29 -1.97 -23.15
C PRO A 48 8.67 -1.40 -22.78
N GLU A 49 8.80 -0.07 -22.66
CA GLU A 49 10.04 0.61 -22.25
C GLU A 49 10.45 0.25 -20.82
N ILE A 50 9.49 0.05 -19.93
CA ILE A 50 9.74 -0.41 -18.56
C ILE A 50 10.38 -1.79 -18.55
N HIS A 51 9.88 -2.74 -19.36
CA HIS A 51 10.48 -4.07 -19.48
C HIS A 51 11.95 -3.99 -19.96
N ARG A 52 12.24 -3.14 -20.94
CA ARG A 52 13.60 -2.93 -21.44
C ARG A 52 14.52 -2.30 -20.38
N LEU A 53 14.01 -1.33 -19.60
CA LEU A 53 14.77 -0.74 -18.50
C LEU A 53 15.04 -1.75 -17.39
N MET A 54 14.08 -2.60 -17.05
CA MET A 54 14.28 -3.66 -16.06
C MET A 54 15.36 -4.64 -16.50
N ASP A 55 15.34 -5.06 -17.77
CA ASP A 55 16.38 -5.92 -18.35
C ASP A 55 17.76 -5.25 -18.33
N ALA A 56 17.83 -3.98 -18.70
CA ALA A 56 19.08 -3.19 -18.67
C ALA A 56 19.63 -2.90 -17.26
N CYS A 57 18.84 -3.17 -16.21
CA CYS A 57 19.19 -2.90 -14.82
C CYS A 57 19.29 -4.18 -13.97
N ILE A 58 19.29 -5.36 -14.58
CA ILE A 58 19.26 -6.64 -13.86
C ILE A 58 20.50 -6.85 -12.97
N ASP A 59 21.62 -6.25 -13.30
CA ASP A 59 22.89 -6.30 -12.59
C ASP A 59 23.08 -5.18 -11.56
N LYS A 60 22.18 -4.18 -11.50
CA LYS A 60 22.37 -2.99 -10.68
C LYS A 60 21.91 -3.19 -9.24
N ASN A 61 22.88 -3.14 -8.32
CA ASN A 61 22.65 -3.17 -6.89
C ASN A 61 22.63 -1.74 -6.33
N MET A 62 21.55 -1.35 -5.65
CA MET A 62 21.37 0.03 -5.18
C MET A 62 22.40 0.45 -4.12
N ILE A 63 22.97 -0.47 -3.37
CA ILE A 63 23.98 -0.14 -2.36
C ILE A 63 25.35 0.17 -2.97
N ASP A 64 25.66 -0.34 -4.17
CA ASP A 64 26.95 -0.19 -4.83
C ASP A 64 27.03 1.17 -5.57
N LYS A 65 26.96 2.26 -4.79
CA LYS A 65 26.86 3.63 -5.32
C LYS A 65 28.13 4.09 -6.04
N ASP A 66 29.27 3.49 -5.73
CA ASP A 66 30.53 3.78 -6.39
C ASP A 66 30.56 3.15 -7.80
N GLU A 67 30.08 1.93 -7.93
CA GLU A 67 29.97 1.24 -9.23
C GLU A 67 28.83 1.82 -10.08
N TYR A 68 27.72 2.19 -9.45
CA TYR A 68 26.52 2.70 -10.11
C TYR A 68 26.16 4.13 -9.66
N PRO A 69 27.08 5.13 -9.83
CA PRO A 69 26.86 6.49 -9.32
C PRO A 69 25.66 7.17 -9.98
N GLN A 70 25.38 6.85 -11.25
CA GLN A 70 24.23 7.43 -11.95
C GLN A 70 22.91 6.86 -11.43
N THR A 71 22.86 5.61 -11.01
CA THR A 71 21.70 5.00 -10.37
C THR A 71 21.44 5.64 -8.99
N ALA A 72 22.50 5.90 -8.23
CA ALA A 72 22.41 6.61 -6.96
C ALA A 72 21.91 8.05 -7.14
N GLU A 73 22.37 8.73 -8.20
CA GLU A 73 21.87 10.07 -8.56
C GLU A 73 20.37 10.03 -8.95
N ILE A 74 19.93 9.01 -9.67
CA ILE A 74 18.51 8.81 -10.02
C ILE A 74 17.65 8.62 -8.76
N GLU A 75 18.11 7.84 -7.77
CA GLU A 75 17.43 7.73 -6.48
C GLU A 75 17.28 9.10 -5.82
N SER A 76 18.36 9.85 -5.74
CA SER A 76 18.36 11.21 -5.17
C SER A 76 17.39 12.15 -5.87
N ARG A 77 17.32 12.11 -7.19
CA ARG A 77 16.35 12.88 -7.97
C ARG A 77 14.91 12.47 -7.67
N CYS A 78 14.64 11.18 -7.56
CA CYS A 78 13.30 10.70 -7.17
C CYS A 78 12.90 11.22 -5.78
N VAL A 79 13.81 11.19 -4.80
CA VAL A 79 13.56 11.73 -3.46
C VAL A 79 13.24 13.23 -3.52
N LYS A 80 14.00 14.03 -4.28
CA LYS A 80 13.75 15.47 -4.46
C LYS A 80 12.42 15.74 -5.16
N MET A 81 12.07 14.97 -6.19
CA MET A 81 10.79 15.09 -6.89
C MET A 81 9.61 14.74 -5.98
N LEU A 82 9.75 13.75 -5.12
CA LEU A 82 8.73 13.40 -4.13
C LEU A 82 8.63 14.45 -3.01
N ALA A 83 9.74 15.03 -2.59
CA ALA A 83 9.74 16.14 -1.63
C ALA A 83 8.99 17.36 -2.18
N ASP A 84 9.21 17.71 -3.45
CA ASP A 84 8.44 18.76 -4.14
C ASP A 84 6.95 18.37 -4.25
N LEU A 85 6.66 17.13 -4.62
CA LEU A 85 5.29 16.63 -4.78
C LEU A 85 4.49 16.65 -3.46
N TRP A 86 5.15 16.39 -2.34
CA TRP A 86 4.57 16.33 -0.99
C TRP A 86 4.85 17.59 -0.15
N HIS A 87 5.32 18.67 -0.79
CA HIS A 87 5.51 19.99 -0.20
C HIS A 87 6.47 20.00 1.01
N ALA A 88 7.58 19.24 0.93
CA ALA A 88 8.59 19.27 1.97
C ALA A 88 9.29 20.66 2.05
N PRO A 89 9.44 21.24 3.24
CA PRO A 89 10.05 22.58 3.39
C PRO A 89 11.54 22.60 3.04
N ALA A 90 12.22 21.45 3.15
CA ALA A 90 13.66 21.35 2.90
C ALA A 90 14.06 21.45 1.42
N GLY A 91 13.12 21.38 0.48
CA GLY A 91 13.37 21.52 -0.96
C GLY A 91 14.47 20.57 -1.47
N GLU A 92 15.58 21.13 -1.96
CA GLU A 92 16.71 20.33 -2.48
C GLU A 92 17.48 19.53 -1.41
N GLN A 93 17.32 19.85 -0.13
CA GLN A 93 17.90 19.12 1.00
C GLN A 93 16.95 18.03 1.53
N ALA A 94 16.05 17.55 0.69
CA ALA A 94 15.09 16.52 1.06
C ALA A 94 15.79 15.27 1.59
N VAL A 95 15.24 14.71 2.68
CA VAL A 95 15.74 13.52 3.34
C VAL A 95 14.80 12.35 3.06
N GLY A 96 15.34 11.31 2.47
CA GLY A 96 14.56 10.10 2.15
C GLY A 96 15.40 9.05 1.47
N CYS A 97 14.79 7.91 1.22
CA CYS A 97 15.39 6.83 0.44
C CYS A 97 14.33 5.97 -0.25
N SER A 98 14.80 5.22 -1.24
CA SER A 98 14.06 4.10 -1.79
C SER A 98 14.11 2.91 -0.84
N THR A 99 13.09 2.07 -0.93
CA THR A 99 12.97 0.81 -0.21
C THR A 99 12.43 -0.27 -1.16
N THR A 100 12.40 -1.52 -0.72
CA THR A 100 11.83 -2.63 -1.51
C THR A 100 10.29 -2.62 -1.53
N GLY A 101 9.68 -1.70 -0.82
CA GLY A 101 8.24 -1.50 -0.75
C GLY A 101 7.82 -0.71 0.49
N SER A 102 6.53 -0.35 0.58
CA SER A 102 6.02 0.45 1.70
C SER A 102 6.16 -0.22 3.06
N SER A 103 6.23 -1.53 3.17
CA SER A 103 6.42 -2.17 4.47
C SER A 103 7.76 -1.80 5.09
N GLU A 104 8.84 -1.81 4.32
CA GLU A 104 10.16 -1.32 4.75
C GLU A 104 10.12 0.20 5.02
N ALA A 105 9.51 0.95 4.13
CA ALA A 105 9.38 2.40 4.25
C ALA A 105 8.60 2.81 5.52
N ALA A 106 7.49 2.12 5.82
CA ALA A 106 6.70 2.30 7.04
C ALA A 106 7.51 1.99 8.31
N MET A 107 8.28 0.88 8.28
CA MET A 107 9.16 0.51 9.39
C MET A 107 10.23 1.55 9.66
N LEU A 108 10.86 2.11 8.62
CA LEU A 108 11.83 3.19 8.77
C LEU A 108 11.19 4.47 9.34
N GLY A 109 10.01 4.86 8.86
CA GLY A 109 9.25 5.98 9.42
C GLY A 109 8.88 5.77 10.89
N GLY A 110 8.40 4.56 11.22
CA GLY A 110 8.06 4.17 12.58
C GLY A 110 9.26 4.14 13.52
N LEU A 111 10.40 3.60 13.07
CA LEU A 111 11.65 3.59 13.83
C LEU A 111 12.16 5.00 14.11
N ALA A 112 12.09 5.90 13.13
CA ALA A 112 12.48 7.29 13.33
C ALA A 112 11.62 7.96 14.41
N MET A 113 10.29 7.76 14.40
CA MET A 113 9.40 8.24 15.46
C MET A 113 9.78 7.67 16.82
N LYS A 114 10.02 6.36 16.93
CA LYS A 114 10.43 5.71 18.18
C LYS A 114 11.75 6.28 18.72
N ARG A 115 12.78 6.38 17.87
CA ARG A 115 14.10 6.90 18.28
C ARG A 115 14.04 8.36 18.71
N ARG A 116 13.25 9.19 18.01
CA ARG A 116 13.03 10.59 18.44
C ARG A 116 12.30 10.68 19.78
N TRP A 117 11.29 9.86 19.99
CA TRP A 117 10.60 9.77 21.27
C TRP A 117 11.57 9.34 22.38
N GLU A 118 12.36 8.29 22.18
CA GLU A 118 13.38 7.85 23.13
C GLU A 118 14.39 8.96 23.47
N MET A 119 14.90 9.67 22.47
CA MET A 119 15.84 10.78 22.67
C MET A 119 15.22 11.89 23.53
N ARG A 120 13.98 12.30 23.24
CA ARG A 120 13.27 13.33 24.01
C ARG A 120 13.05 12.90 25.47
N ARG A 121 12.68 11.66 25.70
CA ARG A 121 12.44 11.10 27.03
C ARG A 121 13.75 11.01 27.83
N ARG A 122 14.81 10.48 27.23
CA ARG A 122 16.13 10.39 27.87
C ARG A 122 16.68 11.75 28.23
N ALA A 123 16.52 12.77 27.40
CA ALA A 123 16.93 14.14 27.69
C ALA A 123 16.23 14.74 28.92
N LYS A 124 15.05 14.20 29.28
CA LYS A 124 14.29 14.57 30.49
C LYS A 124 14.49 13.59 31.66
N GLY A 125 15.38 12.60 31.54
CA GLY A 125 15.56 11.56 32.55
C GLY A 125 14.35 10.62 32.71
N GLN A 126 13.51 10.49 31.69
CA GLN A 126 12.29 9.70 31.74
C GLN A 126 12.50 8.29 31.12
N PRO A 127 11.76 7.27 31.57
CA PRO A 127 11.88 5.91 31.04
C PRO A 127 11.41 5.81 29.58
N THR A 128 11.95 4.82 28.86
CA THR A 128 11.68 4.57 27.43
C THR A 128 11.22 3.14 27.14
N ASP A 129 10.68 2.45 28.15
CA ASP A 129 10.35 1.03 28.14
C ASP A 129 8.91 0.70 27.69
N LYS A 130 8.06 1.72 27.53
CA LYS A 130 6.63 1.55 27.21
C LYS A 130 6.16 2.39 26.02
N PRO A 131 6.83 2.33 24.86
CA PRO A 131 6.37 3.06 23.69
C PRO A 131 5.03 2.53 23.20
N ASN A 132 4.13 3.42 22.76
CA ASN A 132 2.90 3.03 22.07
C ASN A 132 2.72 3.79 20.75
N LEU A 133 1.98 3.19 19.84
CA LEU A 133 1.65 3.74 18.54
C LEU A 133 0.13 3.75 18.32
N VAL A 134 -0.42 4.89 17.95
CA VAL A 134 -1.86 5.03 17.64
C VAL A 134 -2.08 4.94 16.14
N THR A 135 -2.96 4.05 15.72
CA THR A 135 -3.34 3.86 14.31
C THR A 135 -4.83 3.67 14.15
N GLY A 136 -5.35 3.86 12.94
CA GLY A 136 -6.63 3.28 12.53
C GLY A 136 -6.51 1.82 12.13
N PRO A 137 -7.48 1.28 11.38
CA PRO A 137 -7.39 -0.07 10.80
C PRO A 137 -6.31 -0.10 9.73
N VAL A 138 -5.15 -0.67 10.06
CA VAL A 138 -3.93 -0.62 9.24
C VAL A 138 -3.63 -1.93 8.52
N GLN A 139 -2.74 -1.84 7.56
CA GLN A 139 -2.15 -3.00 6.90
C GLN A 139 -1.21 -3.74 7.86
N ILE A 140 -1.04 -5.05 7.66
CA ILE A 140 -0.26 -5.95 8.52
C ILE A 140 1.19 -5.48 8.81
N CYS A 141 1.78 -4.63 7.98
CA CYS A 141 3.13 -4.11 8.21
C CYS A 141 3.24 -3.33 9.54
N TRP A 142 2.19 -2.61 9.94
CA TRP A 142 2.17 -1.88 11.20
C TRP A 142 2.03 -2.82 12.41
N HIS A 143 1.26 -3.90 12.28
CA HIS A 143 1.23 -4.96 13.30
C HIS A 143 2.59 -5.65 13.44
N LYS A 144 3.30 -5.91 12.31
CA LYS A 144 4.68 -6.42 12.35
C LYS A 144 5.62 -5.42 12.99
N PHE A 145 5.54 -4.14 12.61
CA PHE A 145 6.36 -3.09 13.19
C PHE A 145 6.22 -3.04 14.71
N THR A 146 5.00 -2.92 15.23
CA THR A 146 4.77 -2.82 16.66
C THR A 146 5.24 -4.06 17.43
N ARG A 147 5.00 -5.26 16.87
CA ARG A 147 5.41 -6.52 17.47
C ARG A 147 6.93 -6.72 17.46
N TYR A 148 7.61 -6.39 16.36
CA TYR A 148 9.06 -6.63 16.23
C TYR A 148 9.91 -5.65 17.05
N TRP A 149 9.40 -4.46 17.35
CA TRP A 149 10.11 -3.44 18.12
C TRP A 149 9.50 -3.16 19.50
N ASP A 150 8.73 -4.11 20.03
CA ASP A 150 8.16 -4.05 21.39
C ASP A 150 7.41 -2.74 21.64
N ILE A 151 6.48 -2.39 20.76
CA ILE A 151 5.64 -1.19 20.83
C ILE A 151 4.20 -1.63 21.11
N GLU A 152 3.54 -1.04 22.09
CA GLU A 152 2.11 -1.23 22.32
C GLU A 152 1.33 -0.67 21.13
N HIS A 153 0.55 -1.53 20.46
CA HIS A 153 -0.29 -1.11 19.35
C HIS A 153 -1.66 -0.68 19.86
N ARG A 154 -1.95 0.61 19.80
CA ARG A 154 -3.24 1.21 20.15
C ARG A 154 -4.07 1.44 18.91
N GLU A 155 -4.52 0.35 18.30
CA GLU A 155 -5.37 0.39 17.11
C GLU A 155 -6.77 0.87 17.47
N ILE A 156 -7.28 1.85 16.71
CA ILE A 156 -8.67 2.29 16.77
C ILE A 156 -9.50 1.31 15.94
N PRO A 157 -10.36 0.48 16.56
CA PRO A 157 -11.13 -0.50 15.82
C PRO A 157 -12.18 0.18 14.94
N MET A 158 -12.61 -0.51 13.89
CA MET A 158 -13.82 -0.13 13.16
C MET A 158 -15.05 -0.25 14.08
N ASP A 159 -16.11 0.48 13.77
CA ASP A 159 -17.38 0.36 14.45
C ASP A 159 -18.53 0.52 13.46
N LYS A 160 -19.73 0.09 13.81
CA LYS A 160 -20.90 0.24 12.95
C LYS A 160 -21.11 1.73 12.61
N GLY A 161 -21.02 2.08 11.34
CA GLY A 161 -21.12 3.47 10.85
C GLY A 161 -19.85 4.30 11.00
N ARG A 162 -18.72 3.73 11.50
CA ARG A 162 -17.44 4.41 11.59
C ARG A 162 -16.30 3.45 11.21
N LEU A 163 -15.82 3.56 9.98
CA LEU A 163 -14.79 2.69 9.42
C LEU A 163 -13.38 3.31 9.42
N LEU A 164 -13.28 4.58 9.80
CA LEU A 164 -12.04 5.37 9.86
C LEU A 164 -11.78 5.84 11.29
N MET A 165 -10.54 6.22 11.58
CA MET A 165 -10.23 6.88 12.85
C MET A 165 -10.85 8.29 12.90
N THR A 166 -11.15 8.76 14.11
CA THR A 166 -11.62 10.12 14.36
C THR A 166 -10.66 10.83 15.33
N PRO A 167 -10.64 12.17 15.34
CA PRO A 167 -9.83 12.90 16.31
C PRO A 167 -10.08 12.50 17.76
N ALA A 168 -11.34 12.33 18.17
CA ALA A 168 -11.69 11.94 19.53
C ALA A 168 -11.10 10.58 19.92
N GLU A 169 -11.18 9.59 19.02
CA GLU A 169 -10.59 8.26 19.24
C GLU A 169 -9.06 8.31 19.29
N VAL A 170 -8.43 9.17 18.48
CA VAL A 170 -6.98 9.38 18.52
C VAL A 170 -6.56 9.97 19.86
N LEU A 171 -7.18 11.09 20.26
CA LEU A 171 -6.82 11.79 21.50
C LEU A 171 -6.99 10.92 22.74
N SER A 172 -8.05 10.09 22.79
CA SER A 172 -8.31 9.19 23.92
C SER A 172 -7.23 8.10 24.11
N ARG A 173 -6.39 7.87 23.11
CA ARG A 173 -5.32 6.85 23.11
C ARG A 173 -3.91 7.44 23.20
N CYS A 174 -3.80 8.75 23.15
CA CYS A 174 -2.52 9.44 23.23
C CYS A 174 -2.11 9.72 24.67
N ASP A 175 -0.84 9.47 25.00
CA ASP A 175 -0.21 9.82 26.26
C ASP A 175 1.26 10.16 26.05
N GLU A 176 2.03 10.34 27.12
CA GLU A 176 3.46 10.66 27.11
C GLU A 176 4.33 9.54 26.50
N ASN A 177 3.80 8.33 26.36
CA ASN A 177 4.48 7.19 25.76
C ASN A 177 4.15 7.01 24.28
N THR A 178 3.28 7.84 23.73
CA THR A 178 2.91 7.79 22.32
C THR A 178 4.05 8.28 21.43
N ILE A 179 4.58 7.39 20.61
CA ILE A 179 5.66 7.72 19.67
C ILE A 179 5.15 8.49 18.45
N GLY A 180 3.88 8.30 18.08
CA GLY A 180 3.22 8.97 16.98
C GLY A 180 1.84 8.43 16.66
N VAL A 181 1.19 9.06 15.69
CA VAL A 181 -0.09 8.67 15.10
C VAL A 181 0.11 8.37 13.62
N VAL A 182 -0.51 7.30 13.12
CA VAL A 182 -0.39 6.87 11.71
C VAL A 182 -1.75 6.84 11.04
N PRO A 183 -2.19 7.95 10.44
CA PRO A 183 -3.32 7.92 9.51
C PRO A 183 -2.91 7.33 8.16
N THR A 184 -3.83 6.61 7.53
CA THR A 184 -3.63 5.92 6.26
C THR A 184 -4.37 6.61 5.12
N LEU A 185 -3.68 6.92 4.03
CA LEU A 185 -4.29 7.36 2.78
C LEU A 185 -4.63 6.15 1.89
N GLY A 186 -5.84 5.64 2.04
CA GLY A 186 -6.32 4.45 1.37
C GLY A 186 -6.31 3.24 2.28
N VAL A 187 -7.20 3.23 3.26
CA VAL A 187 -7.41 2.12 4.19
C VAL A 187 -7.63 0.83 3.40
N THR A 188 -6.89 -0.21 3.76
CA THR A 188 -6.85 -1.48 3.02
C THR A 188 -8.23 -2.10 2.82
N PHE A 189 -9.13 -1.93 3.78
CA PHE A 189 -10.44 -2.58 3.78
C PHE A 189 -11.44 -1.87 2.87
N THR A 190 -11.50 -0.54 2.88
CA THR A 190 -12.51 0.24 2.15
C THR A 190 -11.94 1.06 0.99
N GLY A 191 -10.70 1.50 1.08
CA GLY A 191 -10.05 2.40 0.12
C GLY A 191 -10.13 3.88 0.51
N GLU A 192 -10.76 4.23 1.61
CA GLU A 192 -10.97 5.62 2.02
C GLU A 192 -9.71 6.25 2.63
N TYR A 193 -9.62 7.57 2.59
CA TYR A 193 -8.58 8.36 3.24
C TYR A 193 -8.96 8.68 4.69
N GLU A 194 -8.07 8.44 5.62
CA GLU A 194 -8.23 8.92 6.98
C GLU A 194 -7.98 10.45 7.06
N PRO A 195 -8.65 11.16 8.00
CA PRO A 195 -8.71 12.62 7.99
C PRO A 195 -7.44 13.26 8.61
N VAL A 196 -6.31 13.22 7.90
CA VAL A 196 -4.98 13.65 8.39
C VAL A 196 -5.00 15.06 8.95
N LYS A 197 -5.60 16.02 8.23
CA LYS A 197 -5.65 17.43 8.67
C LYS A 197 -6.40 17.59 9.99
N VAL A 198 -7.57 17.00 10.11
CA VAL A 198 -8.39 17.15 11.32
C VAL A 198 -7.74 16.49 12.52
N ILE A 199 -7.03 15.36 12.31
CA ILE A 199 -6.20 14.73 13.35
C ILE A 199 -5.02 15.63 13.73
N SER A 200 -4.35 16.24 12.76
CA SER A 200 -3.26 17.19 13.02
C SER A 200 -3.72 18.36 13.89
N ASP A 201 -4.85 19.00 13.53
CA ASP A 201 -5.43 20.12 14.27
C ASP A 201 -5.79 19.72 15.71
N ALA A 202 -6.34 18.52 15.90
CA ALA A 202 -6.67 18.00 17.24
C ALA A 202 -5.42 17.73 18.08
N LEU A 203 -4.34 17.22 17.49
CA LEU A 203 -3.07 17.02 18.17
C LEU A 203 -2.37 18.36 18.50
N ASP A 204 -2.56 19.41 17.68
CA ASP A 204 -2.10 20.75 17.99
C ASP A 204 -2.80 21.32 19.23
N THR A 205 -4.12 21.10 19.33
CA THR A 205 -4.91 21.46 20.52
C THR A 205 -4.42 20.69 21.75
N LEU A 206 -4.24 19.37 21.64
CA LEU A 206 -3.72 18.54 22.73
C LEU A 206 -2.35 19.04 23.22
N GLN A 207 -1.45 19.40 22.30
CA GLN A 207 -0.15 19.94 22.67
C GLN A 207 -0.26 21.27 23.41
N ALA A 208 -1.15 22.17 22.97
CA ALA A 208 -1.37 23.45 23.64
C ALA A 208 -1.91 23.28 25.07
N GLU A 209 -2.75 22.28 25.30
CA GLU A 209 -3.39 22.01 26.59
C GLU A 209 -2.50 21.22 27.55
N THR A 210 -1.72 20.26 27.03
CA THR A 210 -1.01 19.26 27.86
C THR A 210 0.51 19.29 27.71
N GLY A 211 1.04 19.94 26.67
CA GLY A 211 2.46 19.91 26.31
C GLY A 211 2.89 18.63 25.57
N LEU A 212 1.99 17.72 25.26
CA LEU A 212 2.30 16.48 24.54
C LEU A 212 2.52 16.77 23.05
N ASP A 213 3.77 16.73 22.60
CA ASP A 213 4.14 16.87 21.18
C ASP A 213 4.19 15.49 20.50
N ILE A 214 3.09 15.12 19.86
CA ILE A 214 2.92 13.82 19.19
C ILE A 214 2.97 14.02 17.67
N PRO A 215 3.95 13.41 16.95
CA PRO A 215 4.10 13.54 15.51
C PRO A 215 3.09 12.65 14.74
N ILE A 216 2.93 12.98 13.48
CA ILE A 216 2.20 12.15 12.50
C ILE A 216 3.21 11.56 11.51
N HIS A 217 3.07 10.26 11.24
CA HIS A 217 3.57 9.60 10.05
C HIS A 217 2.39 9.26 9.16
N VAL A 218 2.39 9.70 7.91
CA VAL A 218 1.31 9.37 6.99
C VAL A 218 1.67 8.11 6.21
N ASP A 219 0.87 7.04 6.39
CA ASP A 219 0.93 5.88 5.51
C ASP A 219 0.24 6.19 4.19
N GLY A 220 1.01 6.73 3.27
CA GLY A 220 0.59 7.04 1.91
C GLY A 220 0.83 5.89 0.92
N ALA A 221 0.93 4.63 1.38
CA ALA A 221 1.26 3.48 0.53
C ALA A 221 0.50 3.45 -0.79
N SER A 222 -0.78 3.79 -0.77
CA SER A 222 -1.62 3.92 -1.97
C SER A 222 -1.87 5.39 -2.34
N GLY A 223 -2.38 6.19 -1.40
CA GLY A 223 -2.84 7.55 -1.64
C GLY A 223 -1.72 8.57 -1.89
N GLY A 224 -0.49 8.29 -1.47
CA GLY A 224 0.65 9.20 -1.66
C GLY A 224 0.98 9.52 -3.11
N PHE A 225 0.59 8.64 -4.05
CA PHE A 225 0.68 8.87 -5.49
C PHE A 225 -0.66 9.18 -6.17
N LEU A 226 -1.74 9.33 -5.41
CA LEU A 226 -3.06 9.67 -5.93
C LEU A 226 -3.48 11.09 -5.51
N ALA A 227 -3.45 11.37 -4.23
CA ALA A 227 -3.91 12.63 -3.65
C ALA A 227 -3.22 13.87 -4.27
N PRO A 228 -1.89 13.90 -4.51
CA PRO A 228 -1.25 15.06 -5.11
C PRO A 228 -1.75 15.41 -6.51
N PHE A 229 -2.26 14.43 -7.25
CA PHE A 229 -2.69 14.62 -8.64
C PHE A 229 -4.21 14.76 -8.77
N CYS A 230 -4.99 14.13 -7.89
CA CYS A 230 -6.44 14.03 -8.02
C CYS A 230 -7.21 14.84 -6.96
N ALA A 231 -6.56 15.17 -5.84
CA ALA A 231 -7.10 15.99 -4.76
C ALA A 231 -6.02 16.95 -4.21
N PRO A 232 -5.41 17.82 -5.06
CA PRO A 232 -4.23 18.61 -4.69
C PRO A 232 -4.51 19.61 -3.55
N GLU A 233 -5.75 20.05 -3.39
CA GLU A 233 -6.16 20.97 -2.33
C GLU A 233 -6.27 20.29 -0.95
N MET A 234 -6.34 18.98 -0.90
CA MET A 234 -6.41 18.25 0.36
C MET A 234 -5.06 18.31 1.09
N ALA A 235 -5.04 18.91 2.27
CA ALA A 235 -3.86 18.97 3.11
C ALA A 235 -3.71 17.66 3.91
N TRP A 236 -2.70 16.88 3.58
CA TRP A 236 -2.39 15.61 4.24
C TRP A 236 -0.88 15.38 4.38
N ASP A 237 -0.08 16.14 3.66
CA ASP A 237 1.36 16.00 3.46
C ASP A 237 2.16 16.99 4.35
N PHE A 238 3.39 17.28 3.96
CA PHE A 238 4.27 18.17 4.69
C PHE A 238 3.79 19.64 4.77
N ARG A 239 2.69 20.02 4.14
CA ARG A 239 2.00 21.28 4.44
C ARG A 239 1.51 21.34 5.89
N LEU A 240 1.28 20.18 6.51
CA LEU A 240 0.95 20.06 7.93
C LEU A 240 2.24 19.91 8.74
N PRO A 241 2.61 20.86 9.61
CA PRO A 241 3.89 20.82 10.34
C PRO A 241 4.07 19.58 11.22
N ARG A 242 2.97 18.96 11.67
CA ARG A 242 2.98 17.76 12.50
C ARG A 242 3.27 16.48 11.72
N VAL A 243 3.10 16.49 10.40
CA VAL A 243 3.53 15.39 9.53
C VAL A 243 5.05 15.42 9.43
N ARG A 244 5.71 14.44 10.05
CA ARG A 244 7.18 14.35 10.13
C ARG A 244 7.77 13.37 9.15
N SER A 245 6.99 12.40 8.72
CA SER A 245 7.40 11.45 7.68
C SER A 245 6.22 10.91 6.90
N ILE A 246 6.50 10.47 5.67
CA ILE A 246 5.52 9.89 4.74
C ILE A 246 6.17 8.68 4.08
N ASN A 247 5.43 7.58 3.97
CA ASN A 247 5.80 6.49 3.07
C ASN A 247 4.82 6.36 1.91
N ALA A 248 5.29 5.87 0.77
CA ALA A 248 4.45 5.50 -0.37
C ALA A 248 5.01 4.29 -1.12
N SER A 249 4.12 3.50 -1.76
CA SER A 249 4.52 2.41 -2.65
C SER A 249 4.65 2.91 -4.09
N GLY A 250 5.87 2.96 -4.61
CA GLY A 250 6.10 3.26 -6.02
C GLY A 250 5.44 2.22 -6.94
N HIS A 251 5.41 0.96 -6.51
CA HIS A 251 4.84 -0.16 -7.26
C HIS A 251 3.31 -0.32 -7.15
N LYS A 252 2.60 0.64 -6.52
CA LYS A 252 1.14 0.74 -6.56
C LYS A 252 0.73 1.84 -7.53
N PHE A 253 0.22 2.94 -7.03
CA PHE A 253 -0.19 4.07 -7.86
C PHE A 253 0.97 4.99 -8.29
N GLY A 254 2.21 4.70 -7.85
CA GLY A 254 3.42 5.25 -8.46
C GLY A 254 3.75 4.67 -9.83
N LEU A 255 3.04 3.60 -10.25
CA LEU A 255 3.11 2.98 -11.57
C LEU A 255 4.46 2.34 -11.91
N ALA A 256 5.31 2.09 -10.92
CA ALA A 256 6.56 1.35 -11.10
C ALA A 256 6.36 -0.16 -10.96
N PRO A 257 7.25 -0.99 -11.50
CA PRO A 257 7.25 -2.43 -11.28
C PRO A 257 7.34 -2.80 -9.81
N LEU A 258 6.80 -3.96 -9.45
CA LEU A 258 6.82 -4.47 -8.08
C LEU A 258 8.23 -4.47 -7.49
N GLY A 259 8.38 -3.96 -6.26
CA GLY A 259 9.65 -3.97 -5.53
C GLY A 259 10.23 -2.57 -5.24
N VAL A 260 9.44 -1.52 -5.24
CA VAL A 260 9.88 -0.18 -4.84
C VAL A 260 8.87 0.52 -3.94
N GLY A 261 9.38 1.14 -2.88
CA GLY A 261 8.70 2.06 -2.01
C GLY A 261 9.59 3.25 -1.67
N TRP A 262 9.01 4.25 -1.05
CA TRP A 262 9.68 5.49 -0.69
C TRP A 262 9.33 5.87 0.73
N VAL A 263 10.30 6.37 1.47
CA VAL A 263 10.11 7.07 2.75
C VAL A 263 10.83 8.41 2.69
N LEU A 264 10.11 9.45 3.08
CA LEU A 264 10.67 10.80 3.22
C LEU A 264 10.38 11.32 4.62
N TRP A 265 11.34 12.06 5.16
CA TRP A 265 11.21 12.85 6.38
C TRP A 265 11.10 14.32 6.01
N ARG A 266 10.34 15.05 6.84
CA ARG A 266 10.09 16.48 6.64
C ARG A 266 11.39 17.29 6.61
N GLU A 267 12.29 16.99 7.55
CA GLU A 267 13.56 17.69 7.78
C GLU A 267 14.62 16.69 8.25
N GLU A 268 15.92 17.04 8.13
CA GLU A 268 17.04 16.19 8.58
C GLU A 268 16.91 15.74 10.04
N GLN A 269 16.46 16.65 10.92
CA GLN A 269 16.25 16.34 12.33
C GLN A 269 15.13 15.31 12.60
N ASP A 270 14.29 14.99 11.62
CA ASP A 270 13.26 13.97 11.73
C ASP A 270 13.80 12.56 11.49
N LEU A 271 15.00 12.45 10.91
CA LEU A 271 15.76 11.21 10.78
C LEU A 271 16.89 11.18 11.82
N PRO A 272 16.75 10.41 12.93
CA PRO A 272 17.79 10.32 13.95
C PRO A 272 19.12 9.79 13.39
N GLU A 273 20.24 10.38 13.81
CA GLU A 273 21.58 9.98 13.40
C GLU A 273 21.87 8.51 13.72
N SER A 274 21.28 7.98 14.79
CA SER A 274 21.37 6.55 15.16
C SER A 274 20.80 5.58 14.13
N MET A 275 20.07 6.07 13.14
CA MET A 275 19.54 5.29 12.00
C MET A 275 20.38 5.47 10.73
N VAL A 276 21.41 6.28 10.76
CA VAL A 276 22.30 6.52 9.62
C VAL A 276 23.55 5.67 9.78
N PHE A 277 23.83 4.84 8.80
CA PHE A 277 25.03 4.03 8.75
C PHE A 277 25.99 4.56 7.68
N TRP A 278 27.28 4.46 7.96
CA TRP A 278 28.33 4.84 7.02
C TRP A 278 29.09 3.60 6.58
N VAL A 279 29.12 3.36 5.28
CA VAL A 279 29.74 2.20 4.65
C VAL A 279 30.91 2.67 3.83
N ASN A 280 32.13 2.12 4.03
CA ASN A 280 33.35 2.56 3.37
C ASN A 280 34.09 1.47 2.59
N TYR A 281 33.65 0.22 2.66
CA TYR A 281 34.32 -0.92 2.01
C TYR A 281 33.84 -1.22 0.59
N LEU A 282 32.94 -0.41 0.05
CA LEU A 282 32.42 -0.49 -1.32
C LEU A 282 32.98 0.64 -2.22
N GLY A 283 34.14 1.23 -1.87
CA GLY A 283 34.82 2.21 -2.71
C GLY A 283 34.64 3.68 -2.31
N GLY A 284 33.89 4.00 -1.27
CA GLY A 284 33.69 5.36 -0.77
C GLY A 284 32.99 5.37 0.58
N ASN A 285 32.92 6.55 1.22
CA ASN A 285 32.14 6.71 2.45
C ASN A 285 30.69 7.03 2.09
N MET A 286 29.80 6.03 2.19
CA MET A 286 28.42 6.09 1.72
C MET A 286 27.46 6.08 2.90
N ARG A 287 26.46 6.95 2.85
CA ARG A 287 25.33 6.99 3.76
C ARG A 287 24.31 5.91 3.36
N ASP A 288 23.95 5.06 4.30
CA ASP A 288 22.88 4.08 4.16
C ASP A 288 21.86 4.21 5.29
N ILE A 289 20.57 4.23 4.94
CA ILE A 289 19.45 4.37 5.87
C ILE A 289 18.37 3.31 5.62
N ALA A 290 18.50 2.50 4.57
CA ALA A 290 17.56 1.42 4.26
C ALA A 290 17.75 0.24 5.21
N LEU A 291 16.72 -0.57 5.40
CA LEU A 291 16.81 -1.82 6.17
C LEU A 291 17.56 -2.88 5.38
N ASN A 292 17.32 -2.95 4.08
CA ASN A 292 17.97 -3.91 3.20
C ASN A 292 19.27 -3.33 2.64
N PHE A 293 20.34 -4.09 2.71
CA PHE A 293 21.65 -3.72 2.18
C PHE A 293 21.66 -3.87 0.65
N SER A 294 21.90 -5.08 0.15
CA SER A 294 21.78 -5.36 -1.29
C SER A 294 20.33 -5.40 -1.71
N ARG A 295 20.00 -4.62 -2.73
CA ARG A 295 18.64 -4.53 -3.27
C ARG A 295 18.64 -4.11 -4.74
N PRO A 296 17.65 -4.56 -5.53
CA PRO A 296 17.59 -4.23 -6.95
C PRO A 296 17.33 -2.73 -7.18
N ALA A 297 17.95 -2.16 -8.21
CA ALA A 297 17.79 -0.75 -8.58
C ALA A 297 16.87 -0.53 -9.79
N GLY A 298 16.55 -1.55 -10.57
CA GLY A 298 15.75 -1.43 -11.78
C GLY A 298 14.41 -0.74 -11.56
N GLN A 299 13.74 -1.05 -10.47
CA GLN A 299 12.44 -0.45 -10.10
C GLN A 299 12.56 1.06 -9.82
N ILE A 300 13.69 1.50 -9.26
CA ILE A 300 13.97 2.92 -8.99
C ILE A 300 14.15 3.66 -10.31
N VAL A 301 14.91 3.08 -11.24
CA VAL A 301 15.10 3.62 -12.59
C VAL A 301 13.76 3.71 -13.34
N CYS A 302 12.92 2.70 -13.23
CA CYS A 302 11.57 2.70 -13.81
C CYS A 302 10.65 3.72 -13.16
N GLN A 303 10.75 3.93 -11.83
CA GLN A 303 10.03 5.01 -11.17
C GLN A 303 10.41 6.39 -11.71
N TYR A 304 11.71 6.62 -11.88
CA TYR A 304 12.23 7.87 -12.47
C TYR A 304 11.73 8.06 -13.91
N TYR A 305 11.77 6.98 -14.71
CA TYR A 305 11.19 7.00 -16.07
C TYR A 305 9.72 7.45 -16.02
N ASN A 306 8.91 6.87 -15.15
CA ASN A 306 7.51 7.24 -15.02
C ASN A 306 7.31 8.70 -14.60
N PHE A 307 8.14 9.22 -13.70
CA PHE A 307 8.10 10.62 -13.31
C PHE A 307 8.34 11.56 -14.50
N LEU A 308 9.35 11.25 -15.31
CA LEU A 308 9.69 12.05 -16.49
C LEU A 308 8.68 11.86 -17.63
N ARG A 309 8.25 10.61 -17.86
CA ARG A 309 7.34 10.22 -18.94
C ARG A 309 5.95 10.82 -18.77
N LEU A 310 5.43 10.76 -17.55
CA LEU A 310 4.06 11.17 -17.27
C LEU A 310 3.98 12.63 -16.79
N GLY A 311 4.88 13.05 -15.93
CA GLY A 311 4.76 14.33 -15.24
C GLY A 311 3.45 14.42 -14.46
N ARG A 312 3.14 15.59 -13.89
CA ARG A 312 1.90 15.81 -13.13
C ARG A 312 0.64 15.59 -13.99
N GLU A 313 0.67 16.01 -15.24
CA GLU A 313 -0.48 15.88 -16.13
C GLU A 313 -0.77 14.43 -16.50
N GLY A 314 0.25 13.64 -16.84
CA GLY A 314 0.10 12.22 -17.18
C GLY A 314 -0.40 11.40 -16.01
N TYR A 315 0.19 11.56 -14.81
CA TYR A 315 -0.30 10.91 -13.60
C TYR A 315 -1.77 11.24 -13.33
N ARG A 316 -2.15 12.53 -13.41
CA ARG A 316 -3.55 12.95 -13.25
C ARG A 316 -4.47 12.29 -14.27
N LYS A 317 -4.08 12.21 -15.55
CA LYS A 317 -4.88 11.57 -16.60
C LYS A 317 -5.09 10.07 -16.32
N VAL A 318 -4.01 9.34 -16.01
CA VAL A 318 -4.06 7.90 -15.72
C VAL A 318 -4.94 7.65 -14.50
N HIS A 319 -4.71 8.35 -13.40
CA HIS A 319 -5.48 8.14 -12.17
C HIS A 319 -6.96 8.56 -12.31
N THR A 320 -7.26 9.67 -12.98
CA THR A 320 -8.64 10.07 -13.25
C THR A 320 -9.38 9.01 -14.07
N ALA A 321 -8.72 8.35 -15.03
CA ALA A 321 -9.32 7.25 -15.77
C ALA A 321 -9.64 6.05 -14.86
N CYS A 322 -8.75 5.74 -13.89
CA CYS A 322 -9.00 4.70 -12.88
C CYS A 322 -10.20 5.06 -11.99
N TYR A 323 -10.31 6.29 -11.53
CA TYR A 323 -11.47 6.75 -10.73
C TYR A 323 -12.78 6.67 -11.53
N ARG A 324 -12.80 7.10 -12.79
CA ARG A 324 -13.98 6.98 -13.65
C ARG A 324 -14.41 5.53 -13.85
N SER A 325 -13.47 4.61 -13.99
CA SER A 325 -13.77 3.18 -14.08
C SER A 325 -14.29 2.62 -12.74
N ALA A 326 -13.74 3.07 -11.60
CA ALA A 326 -14.24 2.69 -10.28
C ALA A 326 -15.67 3.18 -10.05
N GLN A 327 -15.97 4.44 -10.33
CA GLN A 327 -17.31 5.00 -10.22
C GLN A 327 -18.32 4.26 -11.10
N TYR A 328 -17.93 3.94 -12.34
CA TYR A 328 -18.77 3.11 -13.19
C TYR A 328 -19.08 1.74 -12.58
N LEU A 329 -18.07 1.07 -12.03
CA LEU A 329 -18.28 -0.21 -11.37
C LEU A 329 -19.22 -0.07 -10.17
N ALA A 330 -19.06 0.97 -9.37
CA ALA A 330 -19.94 1.23 -8.23
C ALA A 330 -21.40 1.41 -8.65
N ASP A 331 -21.63 2.24 -9.69
CA ASP A 331 -22.96 2.50 -10.25
C ASP A 331 -23.62 1.23 -10.81
N GLU A 332 -22.85 0.39 -11.51
CA GLU A 332 -23.38 -0.84 -12.10
C GLU A 332 -23.60 -1.94 -11.03
N ILE A 333 -22.67 -2.10 -10.07
CA ILE A 333 -22.80 -3.09 -8.99
C ILE A 333 -24.04 -2.79 -8.14
N ALA A 334 -24.30 -1.52 -7.83
CA ALA A 334 -25.49 -1.11 -7.07
C ALA A 334 -26.82 -1.53 -7.72
N LYS A 335 -26.83 -1.79 -9.04
CA LYS A 335 -28.02 -2.21 -9.81
C LYS A 335 -28.19 -3.71 -9.92
N LEU A 336 -27.15 -4.51 -9.55
CA LEU A 336 -27.12 -5.94 -9.84
C LEU A 336 -27.91 -6.80 -8.83
N GLY A 337 -28.10 -6.34 -7.63
CA GLY A 337 -28.71 -7.15 -6.57
C GLY A 337 -28.82 -6.38 -5.26
N PRO A 338 -28.96 -7.07 -4.13
CA PRO A 338 -29.11 -6.46 -2.83
C PRO A 338 -27.75 -5.95 -2.29
N PHE A 339 -27.08 -5.13 -3.09
CA PHE A 339 -25.76 -4.59 -2.75
C PHE A 339 -25.86 -3.13 -2.31
N GLU A 340 -25.20 -2.82 -1.21
CA GLU A 340 -24.97 -1.46 -0.70
C GLU A 340 -23.50 -1.11 -0.93
N ILE A 341 -23.25 0.01 -1.62
CA ILE A 341 -21.89 0.52 -1.85
C ILE A 341 -21.37 1.15 -0.57
N VAL A 342 -20.29 0.60 -0.02
CA VAL A 342 -19.58 1.14 1.14
C VAL A 342 -18.69 2.30 0.72
N PHE A 343 -17.94 2.14 -0.38
CA PHE A 343 -17.13 3.18 -0.99
C PHE A 343 -17.12 3.01 -2.52
N GLY A 344 -17.36 4.09 -3.25
CA GLY A 344 -17.55 4.07 -4.71
C GLY A 344 -16.43 4.78 -5.51
N GLY A 345 -15.24 4.97 -4.96
CA GLY A 345 -14.12 5.58 -5.69
C GLY A 345 -14.23 7.10 -5.84
N ASP A 346 -14.70 7.79 -4.83
CA ASP A 346 -14.65 9.25 -4.75
C ASP A 346 -13.19 9.72 -4.57
N MET A 347 -12.67 10.47 -5.56
CA MET A 347 -11.25 10.87 -5.56
C MET A 347 -10.88 11.90 -4.48
N ALA A 348 -11.86 12.57 -3.89
CA ALA A 348 -11.63 13.47 -2.75
C ALA A 348 -11.60 12.70 -1.42
N ARG A 349 -12.09 11.47 -1.38
CA ARG A 349 -12.29 10.69 -0.17
C ARG A 349 -11.47 9.39 -0.10
N GLY A 350 -10.88 8.95 -1.21
CA GLY A 350 -10.14 7.69 -1.19
C GLY A 350 -9.48 7.35 -2.52
N ILE A 351 -8.99 6.13 -2.63
CA ILE A 351 -8.33 5.59 -3.82
C ILE A 351 -9.37 5.09 -4.85
N PRO A 352 -9.01 4.81 -6.11
CA PRO A 352 -9.93 4.24 -7.11
C PRO A 352 -10.27 2.79 -6.77
N ALA A 353 -11.09 2.62 -5.75
CA ALA A 353 -11.59 1.35 -5.23
C ALA A 353 -13.11 1.35 -5.17
N VAL A 354 -13.70 0.17 -5.28
CA VAL A 354 -15.12 -0.05 -5.04
C VAL A 354 -15.26 -1.12 -3.98
N SER A 355 -15.93 -0.81 -2.89
CA SER A 355 -16.27 -1.78 -1.87
C SER A 355 -17.77 -1.80 -1.62
N TRP A 356 -18.32 -2.98 -1.41
CA TRP A 356 -19.76 -3.17 -1.19
C TRP A 356 -20.03 -4.31 -0.22
N LYS A 357 -21.21 -4.31 0.35
CA LYS A 357 -21.76 -5.34 1.21
C LYS A 357 -23.15 -5.76 0.73
N LEU A 358 -23.69 -6.84 1.29
CA LEU A 358 -25.12 -7.11 1.19
C LEU A 358 -25.90 -6.08 2.03
N ILE A 359 -27.06 -5.66 1.55
CA ILE A 359 -27.96 -4.78 2.33
C ILE A 359 -28.35 -5.48 3.61
N ASP A 360 -28.23 -4.78 4.75
CA ASP A 360 -28.55 -5.32 6.06
C ASP A 360 -29.98 -5.87 6.12
N GLY A 361 -30.11 -7.08 6.66
CA GLY A 361 -31.41 -7.76 6.81
C GLY A 361 -31.94 -8.44 5.53
N THR A 362 -31.18 -8.45 4.44
CA THR A 362 -31.53 -9.23 3.23
C THR A 362 -30.89 -10.62 3.30
N ASP A 363 -31.63 -11.62 2.82
CA ASP A 363 -31.11 -12.97 2.57
C ASP A 363 -31.34 -13.31 1.09
N PRO A 364 -30.33 -13.08 0.23
CA PRO A 364 -30.45 -13.38 -1.18
C PRO A 364 -30.21 -14.86 -1.52
N GLY A 365 -30.02 -15.73 -0.52
CA GLY A 365 -29.68 -17.14 -0.72
C GLY A 365 -28.22 -17.38 -1.14
N PHE A 366 -27.34 -16.39 -0.98
CA PHE A 366 -25.91 -16.51 -1.19
C PHE A 366 -25.11 -15.50 -0.33
N THR A 367 -23.84 -15.78 -0.13
CA THR A 367 -22.89 -14.86 0.51
C THR A 367 -21.99 -14.16 -0.52
N LEU A 368 -21.29 -13.12 -0.11
CA LEU A 368 -20.26 -12.50 -0.96
C LEU A 368 -19.09 -13.45 -1.26
N PHE A 369 -18.84 -14.44 -0.41
CA PHE A 369 -17.84 -15.48 -0.64
C PHE A 369 -18.26 -16.41 -1.78
N ASP A 370 -19.53 -16.77 -1.86
CA ASP A 370 -20.09 -17.56 -2.97
C ASP A 370 -19.97 -16.82 -4.30
N LEU A 371 -20.26 -15.50 -4.30
CA LEU A 371 -20.11 -14.68 -5.49
C LEU A 371 -18.63 -14.57 -5.90
N ALA A 372 -17.72 -14.41 -4.94
CA ALA A 372 -16.27 -14.37 -5.21
C ALA A 372 -15.79 -15.68 -5.84
N ASP A 373 -16.21 -16.83 -5.31
CA ASP A 373 -15.88 -18.15 -5.84
C ASP A 373 -16.42 -18.32 -7.28
N ARG A 374 -17.66 -17.92 -7.50
CA ARG A 374 -18.28 -17.98 -8.83
C ARG A 374 -17.55 -17.15 -9.88
N LEU A 375 -17.03 -16.00 -9.50
CA LEU A 375 -16.22 -15.14 -10.38
C LEU A 375 -14.86 -15.78 -10.70
N ARG A 376 -14.28 -16.55 -9.78
CA ARG A 376 -13.03 -17.29 -10.00
C ARG A 376 -13.13 -18.30 -11.14
N VAL A 377 -14.28 -18.91 -11.36
CA VAL A 377 -14.53 -19.83 -12.50
C VAL A 377 -14.23 -19.17 -13.85
N ARG A 378 -14.30 -17.84 -13.91
CA ARG A 378 -13.96 -17.03 -15.09
C ARG A 378 -12.62 -16.29 -14.97
N GLY A 379 -11.81 -16.67 -14.01
CA GLY A 379 -10.48 -16.10 -13.78
C GLY A 379 -10.45 -14.78 -12.98
N TRP A 380 -11.59 -14.25 -12.53
CA TRP A 380 -11.63 -13.02 -11.74
C TRP A 380 -11.27 -13.27 -10.29
N GLN A 381 -10.37 -12.46 -9.78
CA GLN A 381 -10.07 -12.39 -8.34
C GLN A 381 -10.69 -11.11 -7.77
N VAL A 382 -11.88 -11.25 -7.21
CA VAL A 382 -12.62 -10.19 -6.52
C VAL A 382 -12.83 -10.67 -5.08
N PRO A 383 -11.96 -10.28 -4.12
CA PRO A 383 -11.95 -10.86 -2.81
C PRO A 383 -13.18 -10.46 -1.99
N ALA A 384 -13.76 -11.42 -1.30
CA ALA A 384 -14.67 -11.21 -0.18
C ALA A 384 -13.92 -11.46 1.12
N TYR A 385 -14.14 -10.65 2.13
CA TYR A 385 -13.53 -10.79 3.45
C TYR A 385 -14.37 -10.10 4.52
N THR A 386 -14.18 -10.51 5.77
CA THR A 386 -14.81 -9.85 6.92
C THR A 386 -14.01 -8.62 7.34
N LEU A 387 -14.68 -7.61 7.85
CA LEU A 387 -14.03 -6.44 8.42
C LEU A 387 -13.28 -6.79 9.72
N PRO A 388 -12.35 -5.91 10.17
CA PRO A 388 -11.57 -6.11 11.41
C PRO A 388 -12.43 -6.16 12.68
N PRO A 389 -11.81 -6.31 13.88
CA PRO A 389 -12.49 -6.33 15.16
C PRO A 389 -13.61 -5.30 15.32
N ASN A 390 -14.68 -5.66 16.00
CA ASN A 390 -15.99 -5.02 16.16
C ASN A 390 -16.91 -5.11 14.94
N CYS A 391 -16.40 -5.36 13.73
CA CYS A 391 -17.20 -5.46 12.51
C CYS A 391 -17.05 -6.83 11.81
N GLN A 392 -16.56 -7.86 12.50
CA GLN A 392 -16.28 -9.18 11.90
C GLN A 392 -17.52 -9.88 11.33
N ALA A 393 -18.71 -9.52 11.80
CA ALA A 393 -19.96 -10.04 11.26
C ALA A 393 -20.29 -9.50 9.86
N GLN A 394 -19.64 -8.41 9.45
CA GLN A 394 -19.85 -7.78 8.16
C GLN A 394 -18.81 -8.26 7.14
N ALA A 395 -19.28 -8.99 6.13
CA ALA A 395 -18.49 -9.30 4.94
C ALA A 395 -18.61 -8.17 3.92
N ILE A 396 -17.51 -7.87 3.24
CA ILE A 396 -17.46 -6.97 2.09
C ILE A 396 -16.71 -7.61 0.93
N GLN A 397 -16.97 -7.13 -0.28
CA GLN A 397 -16.10 -7.35 -1.45
C GLN A 397 -15.48 -6.03 -1.87
N ARG A 398 -14.30 -6.09 -2.45
CA ARG A 398 -13.58 -4.90 -2.91
C ARG A 398 -12.89 -5.16 -4.26
N ILE A 399 -12.99 -4.18 -5.15
CA ILE A 399 -12.24 -4.07 -6.40
C ILE A 399 -11.28 -2.90 -6.30
N LEU A 400 -10.05 -3.09 -6.76
CA LEU A 400 -9.07 -2.03 -6.96
C LEU A 400 -8.90 -1.78 -8.45
N VAL A 401 -9.14 -0.53 -8.86
CA VAL A 401 -8.99 -0.11 -10.25
C VAL A 401 -7.62 0.55 -10.42
N ARG A 402 -6.71 -0.19 -11.06
CA ARG A 402 -5.34 0.26 -11.32
C ARG A 402 -5.17 0.57 -12.80
N ASN A 403 -4.04 1.17 -13.17
CA ASN A 403 -3.64 1.30 -14.57
C ASN A 403 -3.68 -0.09 -15.25
N GLY A 404 -4.25 -0.16 -16.45
CA GLY A 404 -4.48 -1.42 -17.17
C GLY A 404 -5.85 -2.09 -16.90
N VAL A 405 -6.63 -1.61 -15.91
CA VAL A 405 -8.03 -2.01 -15.73
C VAL A 405 -8.90 -1.06 -16.56
N SER A 406 -9.08 -1.41 -17.84
CA SER A 406 -9.82 -0.57 -18.80
C SER A 406 -11.33 -0.58 -18.55
N ARG A 407 -12.03 0.38 -19.13
CA ARG A 407 -13.50 0.45 -19.10
C ARG A 407 -14.14 -0.81 -19.68
N ASP A 408 -13.59 -1.35 -20.78
CA ASP A 408 -14.09 -2.57 -21.42
C ASP A 408 -13.92 -3.78 -20.51
N LEU A 409 -12.80 -3.86 -19.79
CA LEU A 409 -12.56 -4.91 -18.81
C LEU A 409 -13.56 -4.81 -17.64
N CYS A 410 -13.88 -3.60 -17.20
CA CYS A 410 -14.91 -3.36 -16.19
C CYS A 410 -16.30 -3.79 -16.68
N ALA A 411 -16.66 -3.46 -17.92
CA ALA A 411 -17.95 -3.88 -18.52
C ALA A 411 -18.05 -5.42 -18.61
N LEU A 412 -16.97 -6.09 -19.02
CA LEU A 412 -16.90 -7.55 -19.06
C LEU A 412 -17.08 -8.16 -17.65
N LEU A 413 -16.47 -7.57 -16.62
CA LEU A 413 -16.67 -8.01 -15.24
C LEU A 413 -18.14 -7.90 -14.84
N ILE A 414 -18.81 -6.78 -15.14
CA ILE A 414 -20.24 -6.59 -14.83
C ILE A 414 -21.09 -7.67 -15.54
N ASP A 415 -20.80 -7.97 -16.79
CA ASP A 415 -21.54 -9.03 -17.50
C ASP A 415 -21.31 -10.41 -16.87
N HIS A 416 -20.10 -10.69 -16.41
CA HIS A 416 -19.77 -11.91 -15.69
C HIS A 416 -20.42 -11.96 -14.29
N MET A 417 -20.54 -10.84 -13.60
CA MET A 417 -21.29 -10.74 -12.33
C MET A 417 -22.78 -11.02 -12.55
N LYS A 418 -23.40 -10.43 -13.59
CA LYS A 418 -24.78 -10.73 -13.97
C LYS A 418 -24.97 -12.23 -14.27
N ALA A 419 -24.03 -12.83 -15.00
CA ALA A 419 -24.09 -14.26 -15.31
C ALA A 419 -23.92 -15.14 -14.05
N ALA A 420 -23.05 -14.73 -13.11
CA ALA A 420 -22.87 -15.44 -11.85
C ALA A 420 -24.14 -15.39 -10.99
N LEU A 421 -24.77 -14.21 -10.87
CA LEU A 421 -26.01 -14.04 -10.10
C LEU A 421 -27.16 -14.86 -10.70
N ARG A 422 -27.38 -14.82 -12.03
CA ARG A 422 -28.36 -15.67 -12.70
C ARG A 422 -28.10 -17.17 -12.49
N HIS A 423 -26.84 -17.59 -12.47
CA HIS A 423 -26.50 -18.98 -12.20
C HIS A 423 -26.85 -19.38 -10.78
N ILE A 424 -26.55 -18.54 -9.78
CA ILE A 424 -26.89 -18.77 -8.37
C ILE A 424 -28.42 -18.85 -8.20
N GLU A 425 -29.16 -17.97 -8.85
CA GLU A 425 -30.63 -17.98 -8.83
C GLU A 425 -31.21 -19.28 -9.42
N ALA A 426 -30.68 -19.74 -10.57
CA ALA A 426 -31.11 -20.97 -11.22
C ALA A 426 -30.65 -22.25 -10.48
N HIS A 427 -29.58 -22.16 -9.70
CA HIS A 427 -28.98 -23.29 -8.97
C HIS A 427 -28.71 -22.85 -7.53
N PRO A 428 -29.72 -22.85 -6.66
CA PRO A 428 -29.58 -22.38 -5.27
C PRO A 428 -28.46 -23.11 -4.52
N ILE A 429 -27.71 -22.35 -3.75
CA ILE A 429 -26.56 -22.84 -3.00
C ILE A 429 -27.09 -23.60 -1.79
N GLN A 430 -26.76 -24.89 -1.66
CA GLN A 430 -27.20 -25.73 -0.55
C GLN A 430 -26.44 -25.43 0.75
N ALA A 431 -25.15 -25.06 0.65
CA ALA A 431 -24.32 -24.67 1.79
C ALA A 431 -23.43 -23.50 1.33
N SER A 432 -23.72 -22.31 1.86
CA SER A 432 -22.95 -21.10 1.55
C SER A 432 -21.55 -21.18 2.16
N LEU A 433 -20.57 -20.67 1.41
CA LEU A 433 -19.18 -20.59 1.87
C LEU A 433 -19.04 -19.64 3.05
N THR A 434 -18.29 -20.07 4.05
CA THR A 434 -17.86 -19.24 5.17
C THR A 434 -16.54 -18.52 4.83
N SER A 435 -16.22 -17.49 5.59
CA SER A 435 -14.94 -16.79 5.50
C SER A 435 -13.73 -17.75 5.63
N LYS A 436 -13.86 -18.76 6.50
CA LYS A 436 -12.78 -19.74 6.72
C LYS A 436 -12.58 -20.67 5.53
N GLU A 437 -13.65 -21.12 4.87
CA GLU A 437 -13.60 -21.99 3.70
C GLU A 437 -13.12 -21.22 2.47
N ALA A 438 -13.55 -19.97 2.29
CA ALA A 438 -13.17 -19.13 1.18
C ALA A 438 -11.72 -18.61 1.27
N SER A 439 -11.09 -18.62 2.44
CA SER A 439 -9.72 -18.10 2.67
C SER A 439 -8.62 -19.13 2.44
N GLY A 440 -8.94 -20.39 2.16
CA GLY A 440 -7.96 -21.46 1.93
C GLY A 440 -7.31 -21.35 0.54
N PHE A 441 -5.97 -21.31 0.49
CA PHE A 441 -5.23 -21.65 -0.73
C PHE A 441 -5.15 -23.18 -0.78
N HIS A 442 -6.02 -23.79 -1.57
CA HIS A 442 -5.97 -25.22 -1.83
C HIS A 442 -5.09 -25.47 -3.06
N HIS A 443 -3.84 -25.84 -2.83
CA HIS A 443 -2.91 -26.35 -3.86
C HIS A 443 -2.81 -27.86 -3.76
#